data_b4a58e5f499ffce75052416e9e3ee0eb
#
_entry.id   b4a58e5f499ffce75052416e9e3ee0eb
#
_cell.length_a   1.000
_cell.length_b   1.000
_cell.length_c   1.000
_cell.angle_alpha   90.00
_cell.angle_beta   90.00
_cell.angle_gamma   90.00
#
_symmetry.space_group_name_H-M   'P 1'
#
loop_
_entity.id
_entity.type
_entity.pdbx_description
1 polymer ?
#
loop_
_entity_poly.entity_id
_entity_poly.type
_entity_poly.pdbx_seq_one_letter_code
_entity_poly.pdbx_strand_id
1 'polypeptide(L)'
;MTLAFDVPASRPSIIARLDPRWKLSALLLYVLALVLLRSPGPALAGLLGALVLVAAGRLPWAWYLRRLGVALVMFTLFLLWLPLVVEDHHTTIQIGFVTLSLEGLARLGVLTAKLGAMLSLALLLLATAPLQDTFKAAHCLHVPGLLIQLVMLTYRYVFLIVEELSRIRTALRVRGFRAKTDAHTYR
;
A
#
# COMPACT_ATOMS: atom_id res chain seq x y z
N MET A 1 5.49 -9.89 -19.37
CA MET A 1 4.66 -9.97 -18.16
C MET A 1 5.13 -8.86 -17.22
N THR A 2 4.33 -7.81 -17.11
CA THR A 2 4.55 -6.77 -16.10
C THR A 2 4.29 -7.41 -14.75
N LEU A 3 5.36 -7.62 -13.97
CA LEU A 3 5.22 -8.03 -12.59
C LEU A 3 4.38 -6.95 -11.87
N ALA A 4 3.49 -7.36 -10.96
CA ALA A 4 2.66 -6.45 -10.18
C ALA A 4 3.47 -5.39 -9.38
N PHE A 5 4.78 -5.55 -9.34
CA PHE A 5 5.77 -4.67 -8.73
C PHE A 5 6.44 -3.69 -9.72
N ASP A 6 5.94 -3.60 -10.95
CA ASP A 6 6.46 -2.63 -11.91
C ASP A 6 6.05 -1.23 -11.46
N VAL A 7 6.85 -0.69 -10.55
CA VAL A 7 6.72 0.69 -10.10
C VAL A 7 7.28 1.54 -11.23
N PRO A 8 6.47 2.41 -11.84
CA PRO A 8 6.99 3.28 -12.89
C PRO A 8 8.12 4.11 -12.29
N ALA A 9 9.26 4.13 -12.98
CA ALA A 9 10.42 4.89 -12.56
C ALA A 9 9.99 6.32 -12.23
N SER A 10 10.07 6.68 -10.98
CA SER A 10 9.76 8.04 -10.53
C SER A 10 10.74 9.00 -11.21
N ARG A 11 10.23 10.11 -11.72
CA ARG A 11 11.09 11.19 -12.23
C ARG A 11 12.03 11.62 -11.10
N PRO A 12 13.27 12.04 -11.41
CA PRO A 12 14.21 12.48 -10.41
C PRO A 12 13.56 13.60 -9.56
N SER A 13 13.21 13.27 -8.34
CA SER A 13 12.58 14.18 -7.37
C SER A 13 13.54 14.43 -6.21
N ILE A 14 13.36 15.53 -5.51
CA ILE A 14 14.17 15.87 -4.32
C ILE A 14 14.08 14.74 -3.30
N ILE A 15 12.88 14.14 -3.14
CA ILE A 15 12.64 13.03 -2.23
C ILE A 15 13.39 11.76 -2.67
N ALA A 16 13.55 11.51 -3.97
CA ALA A 16 14.29 10.34 -4.46
C ALA A 16 15.79 10.42 -4.13
N ARG A 17 16.35 11.63 -4.00
CA ARG A 17 17.77 11.88 -3.67
C ARG A 17 18.08 11.78 -2.18
N LEU A 18 17.08 11.76 -1.32
CA LEU A 18 17.27 11.60 0.13
C LEU A 18 17.73 10.18 0.45
N ASP A 19 18.67 10.07 1.41
CA ASP A 19 19.12 8.79 1.92
C ASP A 19 17.93 7.93 2.39
N PRO A 20 17.87 6.66 1.98
CA PRO A 20 16.75 5.75 2.34
C PRO A 20 16.53 5.63 3.84
N ARG A 21 17.56 5.80 4.66
CA ARG A 21 17.50 5.71 6.13
C ARG A 21 16.65 6.82 6.73
N TRP A 22 16.95 8.07 6.36
CA TRP A 22 16.20 9.24 6.84
C TRP A 22 14.76 9.25 6.32
N LYS A 23 14.57 8.82 5.07
CA LYS A 23 13.26 8.68 4.46
C LYS A 23 12.40 7.67 5.22
N LEU A 24 12.93 6.48 5.50
CA LEU A 24 12.21 5.44 6.22
C LEU A 24 11.85 5.90 7.63
N SER A 25 12.80 6.49 8.38
CA SER A 25 12.55 6.97 9.74
C SER A 25 11.52 8.10 9.78
N ALA A 26 11.62 9.07 8.86
CA ALA A 26 10.66 10.18 8.78
C ALA A 26 9.25 9.69 8.45
N LEU A 27 9.12 8.77 7.49
CA LEU A 27 7.82 8.20 7.13
C LEU A 27 7.22 7.36 8.26
N LEU A 28 8.04 6.58 8.98
CA LEU A 28 7.59 5.83 10.16
C LEU A 28 7.11 6.76 11.28
N LEU A 29 7.86 7.82 11.57
CA LEU A 29 7.44 8.83 12.56
C LEU A 29 6.14 9.52 12.14
N TYR A 30 5.99 9.81 10.85
CA TYR A 30 4.77 10.41 10.33
C TYR A 30 3.56 9.47 10.48
N VAL A 31 3.72 8.20 10.15
CA VAL A 31 2.69 7.17 10.34
C VAL A 31 2.35 7.01 11.82
N LEU A 32 3.34 6.99 12.70
CA LEU A 32 3.13 6.90 14.14
C LEU A 32 2.34 8.11 14.65
N ALA A 33 2.69 9.32 14.22
CA ALA A 33 1.95 10.52 14.55
C ALA A 33 0.49 10.44 14.08
N LEU A 34 0.23 9.96 12.84
CA LEU A 34 -1.12 9.77 12.31
C LEU A 34 -1.96 8.79 13.14
N VAL A 35 -1.35 7.72 13.64
CA VAL A 35 -2.06 6.72 14.49
C VAL A 35 -2.55 7.37 15.77
N LEU A 36 -1.72 8.22 16.40
CA LEU A 36 -2.03 8.87 17.68
C LEU A 36 -3.12 9.93 17.59
N LEU A 37 -3.35 10.51 16.40
CA LEU A 37 -4.39 11.53 16.20
C LEU A 37 -5.78 10.90 16.32
N ARG A 38 -6.62 11.41 17.22
CA ARG A 38 -7.98 10.90 17.45
C ARG A 38 -9.08 11.80 16.89
N SER A 39 -8.78 13.08 16.66
CA SER A 39 -9.75 14.07 16.20
C SER A 39 -9.79 14.18 14.66
N PRO A 40 -10.93 14.55 14.08
CA PRO A 40 -11.09 14.63 12.62
C PRO A 40 -10.22 15.72 11.97
N GLY A 41 -10.06 16.87 12.61
CA GLY A 41 -9.27 17.98 12.05
C GLY A 41 -7.82 17.62 11.79
N PRO A 42 -7.05 17.17 12.80
CA PRO A 42 -5.67 16.70 12.60
C PRO A 42 -5.53 15.51 11.66
N ALA A 43 -6.53 14.61 11.58
CA ALA A 43 -6.50 13.49 10.64
C ALA A 43 -6.56 13.98 9.18
N LEU A 44 -7.39 14.99 8.89
CA LEU A 44 -7.45 15.63 7.57
C LEU A 44 -6.16 16.40 7.28
N ALA A 45 -5.62 17.14 8.24
CA ALA A 45 -4.32 17.81 8.08
C ALA A 45 -3.20 16.81 7.76
N GLY A 46 -3.21 15.64 8.42
CA GLY A 46 -2.30 14.54 8.13
C GLY A 46 -2.47 13.97 6.71
N LEU A 47 -3.70 13.82 6.23
CA LEU A 47 -3.95 13.42 4.84
C LEU A 47 -3.40 14.46 3.85
N LEU A 48 -3.67 15.75 4.08
CA LEU A 48 -3.15 16.83 3.24
C LEU A 48 -1.61 16.84 3.21
N GLY A 49 -0.96 16.68 4.37
CA GLY A 49 0.49 16.57 4.44
C GLY A 49 1.03 15.39 3.65
N ALA A 50 0.39 14.21 3.72
CA ALA A 50 0.76 13.05 2.92
C ALA A 50 0.60 13.32 1.41
N LEU A 51 -0.47 13.99 0.99
CA LEU A 51 -0.68 14.38 -0.42
C LEU A 51 0.37 15.37 -0.91
N VAL A 52 0.77 16.33 -0.09
CA VAL A 52 1.86 17.28 -0.41
C VAL A 52 3.19 16.51 -0.60
N LEU A 53 3.49 15.55 0.25
CA LEU A 53 4.68 14.71 0.10
C LEU A 53 4.64 13.87 -1.19
N VAL A 54 3.47 13.32 -1.55
CA VAL A 54 3.28 12.59 -2.82
C VAL A 54 3.49 13.51 -4.02
N ALA A 55 2.96 14.73 -3.96
CA ALA A 55 3.16 15.74 -5.01
C ALA A 55 4.63 16.12 -5.14
N ALA A 56 5.34 16.34 -4.02
CA ALA A 56 6.79 16.60 -4.00
C ALA A 56 7.60 15.40 -4.54
N GLY A 57 7.10 14.18 -4.36
CA GLY A 57 7.68 12.95 -4.91
C GLY A 57 7.54 12.81 -6.43
N ARG A 58 6.77 13.69 -7.09
CA ARG A 58 6.50 13.70 -8.53
C ARG A 58 6.07 12.33 -9.09
N LEU A 59 5.22 11.62 -8.33
CA LEU A 59 4.66 10.36 -8.77
C LEU A 59 3.72 10.56 -9.97
N PRO A 60 3.62 9.58 -10.88
CA PRO A 60 2.62 9.62 -11.95
C PRO A 60 1.22 9.51 -11.34
N TRP A 61 0.45 10.60 -11.42
CA TRP A 61 -0.86 10.75 -10.79
C TRP A 61 -1.85 9.65 -11.18
N ALA A 62 -1.83 9.21 -12.45
CA ALA A 62 -2.73 8.15 -12.92
C ALA A 62 -2.47 6.81 -12.21
N TRP A 63 -1.21 6.45 -12.01
CA TRP A 63 -0.81 5.23 -11.31
C TRP A 63 -1.15 5.31 -9.80
N TYR A 64 -0.87 6.47 -9.20
CA TYR A 64 -1.14 6.73 -7.79
C TYR A 64 -2.65 6.69 -7.49
N LEU A 65 -3.45 7.45 -8.23
CA LEU A 65 -4.91 7.52 -8.03
C LEU A 65 -5.59 6.18 -8.24
N ARG A 66 -5.16 5.41 -9.25
CA ARG A 66 -5.71 4.08 -9.50
C ARG A 66 -5.47 3.14 -8.32
N ARG A 67 -4.25 3.10 -7.76
CA ARG A 67 -3.92 2.22 -6.63
C ARG A 67 -4.55 2.69 -5.34
N LEU A 68 -4.46 3.97 -5.06
CA LEU A 68 -5.09 4.57 -3.88
C LEU A 68 -6.61 4.41 -3.94
N GLY A 69 -7.23 4.69 -5.08
CA GLY A 69 -8.68 4.60 -5.26
C GLY A 69 -9.19 3.18 -5.04
N VAL A 70 -8.58 2.17 -5.65
CA VAL A 70 -8.96 0.76 -5.45
C VAL A 70 -8.84 0.37 -3.98
N ALA A 71 -7.73 0.72 -3.34
CA ALA A 71 -7.51 0.39 -1.93
C ALA A 71 -8.51 1.12 -1.02
N LEU A 72 -8.74 2.42 -1.23
CA LEU A 72 -9.71 3.20 -0.45
C LEU A 72 -11.13 2.68 -0.63
N VAL A 73 -11.56 2.37 -1.86
CA VAL A 73 -12.90 1.82 -2.12
C VAL A 73 -13.09 0.50 -1.38
N MET A 74 -12.11 -0.42 -1.45
CA MET A 74 -12.17 -1.69 -0.75
C MET A 74 -12.25 -1.51 0.77
N PHE A 75 -11.41 -0.64 1.33
CA PHE A 75 -11.44 -0.36 2.77
C PHE A 75 -12.71 0.37 3.20
N THR A 76 -13.16 1.37 2.45
CA THR A 76 -14.40 2.09 2.78
C THR A 76 -15.61 1.17 2.72
N LEU A 77 -15.67 0.27 1.74
CA LEU A 77 -16.72 -0.73 1.64
C LEU A 77 -16.72 -1.66 2.87
N PHE A 78 -15.54 -2.09 3.31
CA PHE A 78 -15.40 -2.90 4.52
C PHE A 78 -15.77 -2.11 5.79
N LEU A 79 -15.36 -0.86 5.89
CA LEU A 79 -15.68 0.00 7.03
C LEU A 79 -17.13 0.52 7.02
N LEU A 80 -17.86 0.37 5.92
CA LEU A 80 -19.28 0.77 5.82
C LEU A 80 -20.17 0.04 6.83
N TRP A 81 -19.68 -1.09 7.36
CA TRP A 81 -20.32 -1.78 8.47
C TRP A 81 -20.26 -0.99 9.78
N LEU A 82 -19.29 -0.09 9.95
CA LEU A 82 -19.05 0.64 11.20
C LEU A 82 -20.24 1.51 11.65
N PRO A 83 -20.83 2.36 10.80
CA PRO A 83 -21.97 3.19 11.18
C PRO A 83 -23.26 2.40 11.48
N LEU A 84 -23.31 1.12 11.08
CA LEU A 84 -24.43 0.21 11.35
C LEU A 84 -24.32 -0.46 12.72
N VAL A 85 -23.08 -0.64 13.23
CA VAL A 85 -22.80 -1.36 14.51
C VAL A 85 -22.63 -0.40 15.68
N VAL A 86 -22.23 0.84 15.42
CA VAL A 86 -22.05 1.84 16.48
C VAL A 86 -23.41 2.41 16.85
N GLU A 87 -23.95 1.95 17.98
CA GLU A 87 -25.17 2.51 18.58
C GLU A 87 -24.84 3.82 19.28
N ASP A 88 -25.37 4.93 18.76
CA ASP A 88 -25.28 6.25 19.42
C ASP A 88 -26.60 6.59 20.08
N HIS A 89 -26.49 7.04 21.34
CA HIS A 89 -27.66 7.48 22.11
C HIS A 89 -28.16 8.90 21.77
N HIS A 90 -27.39 9.68 20.98
CA HIS A 90 -27.67 11.12 20.85
C HIS A 90 -28.04 11.61 19.44
N THR A 91 -27.65 10.95 18.36
CA THR A 91 -27.93 11.43 16.99
C THR A 91 -28.05 10.26 16.01
N THR A 92 -29.19 9.60 16.03
CA THR A 92 -29.54 8.58 15.05
C THR A 92 -30.50 9.16 14.01
N ILE A 93 -30.10 9.11 12.74
CA ILE A 93 -31.00 9.36 11.62
C ILE A 93 -31.59 8.03 11.20
N GLN A 94 -32.87 7.80 11.46
CA GLN A 94 -33.59 6.63 10.98
C GLN A 94 -33.99 6.83 9.52
N ILE A 95 -33.38 6.08 8.62
CA ILE A 95 -33.81 5.99 7.21
C ILE A 95 -34.37 4.59 6.99
N GLY A 96 -35.67 4.44 7.24
CA GLY A 96 -36.36 3.15 7.15
C GLY A 96 -35.90 2.15 8.18
N PHE A 97 -35.41 0.99 7.75
CA PHE A 97 -34.92 -0.10 8.63
C PHE A 97 -33.45 0.04 9.07
N VAL A 98 -32.74 1.09 8.62
CA VAL A 98 -31.32 1.27 8.89
C VAL A 98 -31.14 2.51 9.78
N THR A 99 -30.56 2.30 10.94
CA THR A 99 -30.14 3.39 11.86
C THR A 99 -28.71 3.80 11.51
N LEU A 100 -28.54 4.99 10.97
CA LEU A 100 -27.23 5.57 10.70
C LEU A 100 -26.87 6.52 11.83
N SER A 101 -25.74 6.24 12.48
CA SER A 101 -25.18 7.07 13.51
C SER A 101 -24.24 8.15 12.89
N LEU A 102 -24.46 9.40 13.20
CA LEU A 102 -23.61 10.51 12.76
C LEU A 102 -22.18 10.39 13.32
N GLU A 103 -22.02 9.90 14.54
CA GLU A 103 -20.70 9.62 15.10
C GLU A 103 -20.00 8.47 14.36
N GLY A 104 -20.73 7.42 13.99
CA GLY A 104 -20.19 6.33 13.19
C GLY A 104 -19.71 6.82 11.83
N LEU A 105 -20.44 7.74 11.20
CA LEU A 105 -20.04 8.35 9.93
C LEU A 105 -18.79 9.24 10.09
N ALA A 106 -18.70 10.02 11.16
CA ALA A 106 -17.52 10.84 11.46
C ALA A 106 -16.28 9.94 11.73
N ARG A 107 -16.44 8.86 12.48
CA ARG A 107 -15.38 7.87 12.74
C ARG A 107 -14.93 7.19 11.45
N LEU A 108 -15.86 6.82 10.58
CA LEU A 108 -15.57 6.28 9.25
C LEU A 108 -14.74 7.27 8.43
N GLY A 109 -15.12 8.56 8.41
CA GLY A 109 -14.36 9.62 7.73
C GLY A 109 -12.93 9.75 8.25
N VAL A 110 -12.74 9.75 9.58
CA VAL A 110 -11.40 9.81 10.20
C VAL A 110 -10.56 8.59 9.85
N LEU A 111 -11.13 7.39 9.92
CA LEU A 111 -10.42 6.15 9.59
C LEU A 111 -10.02 6.10 8.11
N THR A 112 -10.94 6.48 7.22
CA THR A 112 -10.67 6.54 5.78
C THR A 112 -9.57 7.56 5.45
N ALA A 113 -9.58 8.74 6.09
CA ALA A 113 -8.54 9.74 5.94
C ALA A 113 -7.17 9.23 6.43
N LYS A 114 -7.11 8.59 7.59
CA LYS A 114 -5.89 7.98 8.12
C LYS A 114 -5.35 6.88 7.22
N LEU A 115 -6.21 5.97 6.77
CA LEU A 115 -5.83 4.90 5.84
C LEU A 115 -5.33 5.48 4.52
N GLY A 116 -6.01 6.50 3.98
CA GLY A 116 -5.59 7.20 2.78
C GLY A 116 -4.21 7.83 2.93
N ALA A 117 -3.94 8.48 4.06
CA ALA A 117 -2.64 9.05 4.36
C ALA A 117 -1.54 7.97 4.48
N MET A 118 -1.78 6.90 5.22
CA MET A 118 -0.82 5.79 5.39
C MET A 118 -0.52 5.09 4.06
N LEU A 119 -1.54 4.80 3.25
CA LEU A 119 -1.37 4.21 1.92
C LEU A 119 -0.59 5.15 0.99
N SER A 120 -0.85 6.46 1.06
CA SER A 120 -0.12 7.46 0.28
C SER A 120 1.36 7.47 0.62
N LEU A 121 1.71 7.41 1.91
CA LEU A 121 3.10 7.33 2.37
C LEU A 121 3.78 6.01 1.97
N ALA A 122 3.06 4.90 2.06
CA ALA A 122 3.57 3.59 1.63
C ALA A 122 3.83 3.57 0.11
N LEU A 123 2.91 4.10 -0.70
CA LEU A 123 3.10 4.23 -2.15
C LEU A 123 4.25 5.18 -2.50
N LEU A 124 4.42 6.27 -1.75
CA LEU A 124 5.54 7.19 -1.89
C LEU A 124 6.88 6.48 -1.63
N LEU A 125 6.96 5.69 -0.55
CA LEU A 125 8.18 4.92 -0.22
C LEU A 125 8.51 3.93 -1.33
N LEU A 126 7.53 3.12 -1.75
CA LEU A 126 7.70 2.12 -2.81
C LEU A 126 8.12 2.74 -4.14
N ALA A 127 7.60 3.92 -4.47
CA ALA A 127 7.90 4.59 -5.73
C ALA A 127 9.25 5.34 -5.72
N THR A 128 9.73 5.75 -4.55
CA THR A 128 10.94 6.61 -4.44
C THR A 128 12.18 5.88 -3.95
N ALA A 129 12.05 4.68 -3.40
CA ALA A 129 13.17 3.89 -2.91
C ALA A 129 13.10 2.46 -3.45
N PRO A 130 14.19 1.91 -4.02
CA PRO A 130 14.25 0.51 -4.37
C PRO A 130 14.14 -0.33 -3.09
N LEU A 131 13.43 -1.45 -3.18
CA LEU A 131 13.18 -2.32 -2.03
C LEU A 131 14.47 -2.75 -1.31
N GLN A 132 15.53 -3.01 -2.07
CA GLN A 132 16.84 -3.40 -1.53
C GLN A 132 17.43 -2.34 -0.59
N ASP A 133 17.33 -1.07 -0.96
CA ASP A 133 17.86 0.02 -0.14
C ASP A 133 16.96 0.30 1.08
N THR A 134 15.66 0.07 0.94
CA THR A 134 14.71 0.12 2.07
C THR A 134 15.04 -0.95 3.11
N PHE A 135 15.38 -2.17 2.70
CA PHE A 135 15.79 -3.24 3.63
C PHE A 135 17.15 -2.94 4.28
N LYS A 136 18.11 -2.39 3.54
CA LYS A 136 19.38 -1.94 4.13
C LYS A 136 19.15 -0.81 5.15
N ALA A 137 18.23 0.10 4.86
CA ALA A 137 17.87 1.17 5.79
C ALA A 137 17.21 0.61 7.07
N ALA A 138 16.36 -0.42 6.95
CA ALA A 138 15.75 -1.09 8.10
C ALA A 138 16.80 -1.73 9.03
N HIS A 139 17.92 -2.22 8.50
CA HIS A 139 19.04 -2.70 9.34
C HIS A 139 19.58 -1.61 10.25
N CYS A 140 19.66 -0.39 9.77
CA CYS A 140 20.13 0.73 10.56
C CYS A 140 19.11 1.18 11.64
N LEU A 141 17.85 0.77 11.51
CA LEU A 141 16.80 0.97 12.52
C LEU A 141 16.75 -0.16 13.57
N HIS A 142 17.83 -0.89 13.78
CA HIS A 142 17.95 -2.00 14.74
C HIS A 142 17.08 -3.24 14.42
N VAL A 143 16.64 -3.42 13.20
CA VAL A 143 16.02 -4.69 12.78
C VAL A 143 17.09 -5.78 12.78
N PRO A 144 16.83 -6.97 13.38
CA PRO A 144 17.79 -8.07 13.43
C PRO A 144 18.32 -8.43 12.03
N GLY A 145 19.64 -8.51 11.87
CA GLY A 145 20.29 -8.76 10.58
C GLY A 145 19.85 -10.05 9.91
N LEU A 146 19.51 -11.08 10.69
CA LEU A 146 18.99 -12.36 10.21
C LEU A 146 17.69 -12.19 9.41
N LEU A 147 16.76 -11.36 9.89
CA LEU A 147 15.51 -11.09 9.18
C LEU A 147 15.77 -10.41 7.83
N ILE A 148 16.70 -9.46 7.81
CA ILE A 148 17.04 -8.75 6.58
C ILE A 148 17.72 -9.67 5.58
N GLN A 149 18.60 -10.56 6.05
CA GLN A 149 19.23 -11.56 5.19
C GLN A 149 18.17 -12.51 4.58
N LEU A 150 17.21 -12.97 5.38
CA LEU A 150 16.11 -13.81 4.89
C LEU A 150 15.27 -13.09 3.83
N VAL A 151 14.91 -11.84 4.07
CA VAL A 151 14.13 -11.05 3.10
C VAL A 151 14.93 -10.78 1.82
N MET A 152 16.22 -10.44 1.93
CA MET A 152 17.08 -10.26 0.77
C MET A 152 17.27 -11.53 -0.04
N LEU A 153 17.41 -12.67 0.66
CA LEU A 153 17.50 -13.98 0.03
C LEU A 153 16.20 -14.31 -0.72
N THR A 154 15.06 -14.12 -0.05
CA THR A 154 13.74 -14.31 -0.66
C THR A 154 13.56 -13.44 -1.91
N TYR A 155 13.93 -12.16 -1.82
CA TYR A 155 13.88 -11.23 -2.95
C TYR A 155 14.69 -11.75 -4.13
N ARG A 156 15.92 -12.22 -3.89
CA ARG A 156 16.78 -12.80 -4.92
C ARG A 156 16.15 -14.04 -5.56
N TYR A 157 15.63 -14.97 -4.74
CA TYR A 157 15.03 -16.20 -5.25
C TYR A 157 13.72 -15.97 -6.02
N VAL A 158 12.92 -14.98 -5.64
CA VAL A 158 11.71 -14.62 -6.42
C VAL A 158 12.06 -14.28 -7.86
N PHE A 159 13.10 -13.48 -8.11
CA PHE A 159 13.52 -13.16 -9.48
C PHE A 159 14.06 -14.37 -10.21
N LEU A 160 14.86 -15.19 -9.54
CA LEU A 160 15.40 -16.44 -10.12
C LEU A 160 14.26 -17.39 -10.55
N ILE A 161 13.26 -17.57 -9.68
CA ILE A 161 12.09 -18.43 -9.97
C ILE A 161 11.27 -17.86 -11.15
N VAL A 162 11.05 -16.56 -11.18
CA VAL A 162 10.32 -15.91 -12.28
C VAL A 162 11.05 -16.09 -13.61
N GLU A 163 12.37 -15.94 -13.62
CA GLU A 163 13.19 -16.16 -14.81
C GLU A 163 13.13 -17.63 -15.27
N GLU A 164 13.29 -18.58 -14.35
CA GLU A 164 13.23 -20.00 -14.66
C GLU A 164 11.83 -20.43 -15.15
N LEU A 165 10.77 -19.92 -14.51
CA LEU A 165 9.40 -20.11 -14.97
C LEU A 165 9.18 -19.60 -16.39
N SER A 166 9.77 -18.45 -16.74
CA SER A 166 9.68 -17.87 -18.08
C SER A 166 10.38 -18.75 -19.11
N ARG A 167 11.54 -19.33 -18.78
CA ARG A 167 12.30 -20.28 -19.61
C ARG A 167 11.50 -21.56 -19.83
N ILE A 168 10.95 -22.15 -18.76
CA ILE A 168 10.12 -23.36 -18.83
C ILE A 168 8.88 -23.10 -19.70
N ARG A 169 8.17 -22.00 -19.51
CA ARG A 169 7.01 -21.64 -20.33
C ARG A 169 7.35 -21.48 -21.82
N THR A 170 8.50 -20.90 -22.10
CA THR A 170 8.98 -20.75 -23.49
C THR A 170 9.32 -22.12 -24.10
N ALA A 171 10.02 -22.97 -23.36
CA ALA A 171 10.36 -24.33 -23.81
C ALA A 171 9.10 -25.18 -24.07
N LEU A 172 8.11 -25.12 -23.16
CA LEU A 172 6.84 -25.82 -23.34
C LEU A 172 6.07 -25.30 -24.56
N ARG A 173 6.07 -23.99 -24.79
CA ARG A 173 5.41 -23.40 -25.94
C ARG A 173 6.05 -23.83 -27.26
N VAL A 174 7.39 -23.89 -27.33
CA VAL A 174 8.13 -24.39 -28.50
C VAL A 174 7.84 -25.87 -28.77
N ARG A 175 7.65 -26.67 -27.72
CA ARG A 175 7.24 -28.09 -27.82
C ARG A 175 5.75 -28.29 -28.16
N GLY A 176 5.00 -27.23 -28.47
CA GLY A 176 3.58 -27.30 -28.84
C GLY A 176 2.63 -27.55 -27.65
N PHE A 177 3.13 -27.49 -26.41
CA PHE A 177 2.27 -27.63 -25.24
C PHE A 177 1.32 -26.43 -25.11
N ARG A 178 0.03 -26.70 -25.18
CA ARG A 178 -1.03 -25.74 -24.86
C ARG A 178 -1.62 -26.12 -23.52
N ALA A 179 -1.46 -25.25 -22.50
CA ALA A 179 -2.09 -25.44 -21.22
C ALA A 179 -3.62 -25.33 -21.40
N LYS A 180 -4.28 -26.48 -21.58
CA LYS A 180 -5.74 -26.60 -21.49
C LYS A 180 -6.05 -27.07 -20.07
N THR A 181 -7.06 -26.46 -19.47
CA THR A 181 -7.56 -26.78 -18.11
C THR A 181 -8.39 -28.08 -18.14
N ASP A 182 -8.05 -29.04 -18.99
CA ASP A 182 -8.74 -30.33 -19.06
C ASP A 182 -8.06 -31.32 -18.11
N ALA A 183 -8.87 -32.03 -17.32
CA ALA A 183 -8.40 -33.04 -16.36
C ALA A 183 -7.54 -34.16 -16.99
N HIS A 184 -7.56 -34.30 -18.31
CA HIS A 184 -6.73 -35.25 -19.09
C HIS A 184 -5.26 -34.79 -19.28
N THR A 185 -4.93 -33.52 -19.02
CA THR A 185 -3.56 -32.98 -19.22
C THR A 185 -2.60 -33.37 -18.08
N TYR A 186 -3.12 -33.95 -17.01
CA TYR A 186 -2.37 -34.34 -15.79
C TYR A 186 -2.12 -35.86 -15.67
N ARG A 187 -2.36 -36.64 -16.73
CA ARG A 187 -1.98 -38.06 -16.80
C ARG A 187 -0.76 -38.31 -17.64
#